data_921e9bd6a8acf1c02b683d168ce8e5c8
#
_entry.id   921e9bd6a8acf1c02b683d168ce8e5c8
#
_cell.length_a   1.000
_cell.length_b   1.000
_cell.length_c   1.000
_cell.angle_alpha   90.00
_cell.angle_beta   90.00
_cell.angle_gamma   90.00
#
_symmetry.space_group_name_H-M   'P 1'
#
loop_
_entity.id
_entity.type
_entity.pdbx_description
1 polymer ?
#
loop_
_entity_poly.entity_id
_entity_poly.type
_entity_poly.pdbx_seq_one_letter_code
_entity_poly.pdbx_strand_id
1 'polypeptide(L)'
;VEDFNWDSLFDSAAWFHITGITPALSPSAAELSLHAAKTAKKKGVTVSCDLNFRKKLWNYGKTAPQVMEELVQHVDVAIANEEDCQKSLGIEADMEVTSGSLEVEKYRELASTVLKKYPNLEKIAITMREAITADHNNWSAVLYNGKDFFTSRKYQVTHIVDRVGGGDSFAAGLIYGLNRLASDQEALEFATATSCLKHSIPGDLALVSVQEVEHLLQGDGSGRVQR
;
A
#
# COMPACT_ATOMS: atom_id res chain seq x y z
N VAL A 1 4.19 3.62 25.08
CA VAL A 1 4.82 2.29 24.79
C VAL A 1 4.54 1.34 25.94
N GLU A 2 4.70 1.78 27.18
CA GLU A 2 4.57 0.94 28.39
C GLU A 2 3.13 0.49 28.70
N ASP A 3 2.14 1.16 28.13
CA ASP A 3 0.71 0.86 28.33
C ASP A 3 0.25 -0.43 27.60
N PHE A 4 1.10 -1.03 26.77
CA PHE A 4 0.78 -2.19 25.95
C PHE A 4 1.58 -3.42 26.38
N ASN A 5 0.89 -4.57 26.53
CA ASN A 5 1.54 -5.86 26.63
C ASN A 5 1.89 -6.38 25.23
N TRP A 6 3.04 -5.94 24.72
CA TRP A 6 3.51 -6.28 23.37
C TRP A 6 3.68 -7.77 23.16
N ASP A 7 4.04 -8.51 24.21
CA ASP A 7 4.20 -9.94 24.11
C ASP A 7 2.89 -10.65 23.80
N SER A 8 1.81 -10.27 24.49
CA SER A 8 0.50 -10.85 24.24
C SER A 8 -0.12 -10.37 22.93
N LEU A 9 0.17 -9.15 22.47
CA LEU A 9 -0.37 -8.62 21.23
C LEU A 9 0.14 -9.37 19.99
N PHE A 10 1.40 -9.82 20.02
CA PHE A 10 2.01 -10.49 18.88
C PHE A 10 2.19 -12.01 19.05
N ASP A 11 1.71 -12.60 20.13
CA ASP A 11 1.94 -14.02 20.46
C ASP A 11 1.35 -14.99 19.41
N SER A 12 0.22 -14.61 18.80
CA SER A 12 -0.45 -15.41 17.75
C SER A 12 -0.57 -14.66 16.42
N ALA A 13 0.05 -13.48 16.29
CA ALA A 13 -0.04 -12.68 15.09
C ALA A 13 0.89 -13.23 13.99
N ALA A 14 0.35 -13.42 12.79
CA ALA A 14 1.14 -13.75 11.61
C ALA A 14 1.56 -12.50 10.81
N TRP A 15 0.77 -11.42 10.93
CA TRP A 15 0.97 -10.20 10.16
C TRP A 15 0.61 -8.97 11.00
N PHE A 16 1.44 -7.93 10.92
CA PHE A 16 1.20 -6.62 11.50
C PHE A 16 1.24 -5.57 10.39
N HIS A 17 0.20 -4.76 10.31
CA HIS A 17 0.13 -3.64 9.36
C HIS A 17 0.11 -2.31 10.09
N ILE A 18 0.87 -1.34 9.58
CA ILE A 18 0.91 0.03 10.08
C ILE A 18 0.82 1.03 8.92
N THR A 19 0.24 2.20 9.19
CA THR A 19 0.22 3.32 8.24
C THR A 19 1.19 4.41 8.66
N GLY A 20 1.85 5.05 7.68
CA GLY A 20 2.71 6.22 7.88
C GLY A 20 1.99 7.47 8.40
N ILE A 21 0.66 7.44 8.47
CA ILE A 21 -0.13 8.49 9.16
C ILE A 21 0.13 8.45 10.67
N THR A 22 0.17 7.27 11.28
CA THR A 22 0.34 7.13 12.73
C THR A 22 1.61 7.83 13.25
N PRO A 23 2.81 7.57 12.71
CA PRO A 23 4.03 8.23 13.17
C PRO A 23 4.08 9.72 12.84
N ALA A 24 3.22 10.22 11.96
CA ALA A 24 3.14 11.63 11.61
C ALA A 24 2.36 12.49 12.62
N LEU A 25 1.59 11.87 13.53
CA LEU A 25 0.68 12.57 14.45
C LEU A 25 1.40 13.26 15.62
N SER A 26 2.42 12.60 16.19
CA SER A 26 3.16 13.13 17.36
C SER A 26 4.45 12.35 17.58
N PRO A 27 5.39 12.89 18.42
CA PRO A 27 6.59 12.15 18.83
C PRO A 27 6.26 10.79 19.47
N SER A 28 5.26 10.75 20.36
CA SER A 28 4.86 9.51 21.04
C SER A 28 4.24 8.49 20.08
N ALA A 29 3.47 8.94 19.10
CA ALA A 29 2.93 8.05 18.06
C ALA A 29 4.04 7.50 17.14
N ALA A 30 5.07 8.29 16.86
CA ALA A 30 6.25 7.82 16.11
C ALA A 30 7.03 6.77 16.90
N GLU A 31 7.28 7.01 18.19
CA GLU A 31 7.94 6.06 19.09
C GLU A 31 7.14 4.75 19.22
N LEU A 32 5.82 4.86 19.40
CA LEU A 32 4.91 3.72 19.47
C LEU A 32 4.96 2.88 18.19
N SER A 33 4.90 3.54 17.03
CA SER A 33 4.95 2.90 15.72
C SER A 33 6.25 2.12 15.52
N LEU A 34 7.37 2.74 15.85
CA LEU A 34 8.70 2.13 15.74
C LEU A 34 8.85 0.95 16.71
N HIS A 35 8.38 1.09 17.96
CA HIS A 35 8.43 0.03 18.96
C HIS A 35 7.59 -1.18 18.52
N ALA A 36 6.36 -0.94 18.01
CA ALA A 36 5.48 -1.98 17.51
C ALA A 36 6.12 -2.76 16.36
N ALA A 37 6.67 -2.07 15.36
CA ALA A 37 7.34 -2.72 14.22
C ALA A 37 8.55 -3.54 14.65
N LYS A 38 9.42 -2.97 15.51
CA LYS A 38 10.58 -3.69 16.09
C LYS A 38 10.17 -4.95 16.85
N THR A 39 9.11 -4.86 17.63
CA THR A 39 8.64 -6.00 18.45
C THR A 39 8.00 -7.07 17.58
N ALA A 40 7.17 -6.70 16.60
CA ALA A 40 6.62 -7.63 15.62
C ALA A 40 7.72 -8.40 14.89
N LYS A 41 8.75 -7.71 14.39
CA LYS A 41 9.91 -8.36 13.74
C LYS A 41 10.65 -9.32 14.64
N LYS A 42 10.90 -8.96 15.90
CA LYS A 42 11.56 -9.84 16.88
C LYS A 42 10.79 -11.14 17.13
N LYS A 43 9.45 -11.08 17.00
CA LYS A 43 8.56 -12.24 17.17
C LYS A 43 8.32 -13.03 15.86
N GLY A 44 8.98 -12.65 14.77
CA GLY A 44 8.81 -13.32 13.47
C GLY A 44 7.50 -13.00 12.77
N VAL A 45 6.82 -11.93 13.19
CA VAL A 45 5.60 -11.44 12.55
C VAL A 45 5.98 -10.65 11.30
N THR A 46 5.33 -10.92 10.18
CA THR A 46 5.50 -10.12 8.95
C THR A 46 4.96 -8.71 9.16
N VAL A 47 5.75 -7.71 8.82
CA VAL A 47 5.37 -6.30 8.98
C VAL A 47 5.15 -5.64 7.62
N SER A 48 3.97 -5.05 7.42
CA SER A 48 3.72 -4.19 6.27
C SER A 48 3.45 -2.75 6.68
N CYS A 49 3.83 -1.81 5.82
CA CYS A 49 3.61 -0.39 6.03
C CYS A 49 3.08 0.26 4.74
N ASP A 50 1.90 0.90 4.84
CA ASP A 50 1.50 1.91 3.86
C ASP A 50 2.20 3.22 4.22
N LEU A 51 3.08 3.72 3.35
CA LEU A 51 3.89 4.92 3.60
C LEU A 51 3.06 6.19 3.77
N ASN A 52 1.94 6.28 3.08
CA ASN A 52 0.81 7.18 3.28
C ASN A 52 1.17 8.60 3.71
N PHE A 53 2.01 9.29 2.93
CA PHE A 53 2.47 10.64 3.24
C PHE A 53 1.32 11.64 3.34
N ARG A 54 1.30 12.42 4.41
CA ARG A 54 0.35 13.51 4.60
C ARG A 54 1.07 14.77 5.05
N LYS A 55 1.36 15.67 4.12
CA LYS A 55 2.16 16.90 4.34
C LYS A 55 1.72 17.70 5.58
N LYS A 56 0.42 17.74 5.87
CA LYS A 56 -0.14 18.55 6.97
C LYS A 56 0.04 17.94 8.36
N LEU A 57 0.50 16.70 8.50
CA LEU A 57 0.60 16.02 9.79
C LEU A 57 1.97 16.14 10.45
N TRP A 58 3.03 16.32 9.69
CA TRP A 58 4.43 16.41 10.17
C TRP A 58 4.74 17.76 10.80
N ASN A 59 4.13 18.07 11.97
CA ASN A 59 4.19 19.39 12.60
C ASN A 59 4.89 19.41 13.96
N TYR A 60 5.59 18.33 14.38
CA TYR A 60 6.22 18.20 15.69
C TYR A 60 7.75 18.27 15.66
N GLY A 61 8.32 18.91 14.64
CA GLY A 61 9.76 19.18 14.55
C GLY A 61 10.59 18.07 13.87
N LYS A 62 9.97 16.98 13.42
CA LYS A 62 10.61 15.96 12.57
C LYS A 62 9.94 15.91 11.20
N THR A 63 10.74 15.63 10.17
CA THR A 63 10.25 15.39 8.81
C THR A 63 9.88 13.91 8.62
N ALA A 64 9.06 13.62 7.61
CA ALA A 64 8.71 12.24 7.28
C ALA A 64 9.94 11.34 7.05
N PRO A 65 10.94 11.74 6.22
CA PRO A 65 12.13 10.91 6.03
C PRO A 65 12.88 10.59 7.32
N GLN A 66 13.01 11.56 8.25
CA GLN A 66 13.73 11.33 9.51
C GLN A 66 13.10 10.24 10.39
N VAL A 67 11.80 10.04 10.29
CA VAL A 67 11.09 9.03 11.08
C VAL A 67 10.88 7.74 10.30
N MET A 68 10.45 7.86 9.05
CA MET A 68 10.13 6.71 8.22
C MET A 68 11.37 5.90 7.83
N GLU A 69 12.53 6.56 7.70
CA GLU A 69 13.79 5.87 7.43
C GLU A 69 14.15 4.84 8.51
N GLU A 70 13.87 5.15 9.78
CA GLU A 70 14.08 4.20 10.88
C GLU A 70 12.95 3.13 10.91
N LEU A 71 11.70 3.53 10.71
CA LEU A 71 10.55 2.63 10.76
C LEU A 71 10.64 1.56 9.66
N VAL A 72 10.95 1.97 8.43
CA VAL A 72 11.00 1.07 7.26
C VAL A 72 12.08 0.00 7.37
N GLN A 73 13.14 0.19 8.17
CA GLN A 73 14.12 -0.85 8.48
C GLN A 73 13.52 -2.08 9.21
N HIS A 74 12.28 -1.97 9.70
CA HIS A 74 11.56 -3.05 10.38
C HIS A 74 10.30 -3.49 9.61
N VAL A 75 10.23 -3.16 8.31
CA VAL A 75 9.12 -3.48 7.43
C VAL A 75 9.58 -4.51 6.39
N ASP A 76 8.74 -5.49 6.10
CA ASP A 76 8.95 -6.49 5.05
C ASP A 76 8.27 -6.10 3.74
N VAL A 77 7.08 -5.52 3.82
CA VAL A 77 6.27 -5.16 2.67
C VAL A 77 5.88 -3.67 2.74
N ALA A 78 6.38 -2.87 1.82
CA ALA A 78 6.00 -1.47 1.68
C ALA A 78 4.84 -1.32 0.68
N ILE A 79 3.91 -0.43 1.00
CA ILE A 79 2.82 0.00 0.13
C ILE A 79 2.93 1.51 -0.02
N ALA A 80 2.80 2.03 -1.24
CA ALA A 80 3.02 3.44 -1.53
C ALA A 80 2.30 3.89 -2.80
N ASN A 81 2.26 5.18 -3.02
CA ASN A 81 2.21 5.78 -4.35
C ASN A 81 3.58 6.43 -4.66
N GLU A 82 3.74 7.05 -5.82
CA GLU A 82 4.98 7.71 -6.22
C GLU A 82 5.38 8.87 -5.29
N GLU A 83 4.40 9.66 -4.82
CA GLU A 83 4.63 10.77 -3.89
C GLU A 83 5.09 10.24 -2.52
N ASP A 84 4.51 9.14 -2.05
CA ASP A 84 4.88 8.52 -0.78
C ASP A 84 6.34 8.06 -0.79
N CYS A 85 6.80 7.42 -1.87
CA CYS A 85 8.21 7.02 -2.01
C CYS A 85 9.16 8.22 -1.92
N GLN A 86 8.80 9.32 -2.58
CA GLN A 86 9.63 10.53 -2.59
C GLN A 86 9.60 11.25 -1.24
N LYS A 87 8.41 11.50 -0.69
CA LYS A 87 8.22 12.38 0.47
C LYS A 87 8.44 11.66 1.81
N SER A 88 8.04 10.38 1.90
CA SER A 88 8.25 9.61 3.13
C SER A 88 9.68 9.06 3.23
N LEU A 89 10.29 8.65 2.11
CA LEU A 89 11.58 8.00 2.12
C LEU A 89 12.73 8.90 1.65
N GLY A 90 12.43 10.14 1.21
CA GLY A 90 13.44 11.06 0.68
C GLY A 90 14.14 10.50 -0.56
N ILE A 91 13.43 9.75 -1.40
CA ILE A 91 13.98 9.21 -2.64
C ILE A 91 13.73 10.22 -3.75
N GLU A 92 14.80 10.71 -4.36
CA GLU A 92 14.72 11.56 -5.54
C GLU A 92 14.33 10.68 -6.74
N ALA A 93 13.16 10.94 -7.33
CA ALA A 93 12.74 10.33 -8.57
C ALA A 93 12.22 11.44 -9.49
N ASP A 94 12.74 11.51 -10.70
CA ASP A 94 12.27 12.44 -11.73
C ASP A 94 11.00 11.87 -12.37
N MET A 95 9.92 11.96 -11.60
CA MET A 95 8.59 11.45 -11.96
C MET A 95 7.68 12.63 -12.34
N GLU A 96 7.92 13.25 -13.50
CA GLU A 96 6.84 13.97 -14.17
C GLU A 96 5.92 12.95 -14.84
N VAL A 97 4.69 12.86 -14.34
CA VAL A 97 3.67 11.92 -14.81
C VAL A 97 3.23 12.30 -16.22
N THR A 98 3.84 11.68 -17.21
CA THR A 98 3.37 11.73 -18.60
C THR A 98 3.09 10.31 -19.10
N SER A 99 1.95 10.15 -19.73
CA SER A 99 1.26 8.91 -20.10
C SER A 99 2.06 7.84 -20.86
N GLY A 100 1.82 6.55 -20.57
CA GLY A 100 2.13 5.41 -21.43
C GLY A 100 3.12 4.38 -20.88
N SER A 101 3.74 3.59 -21.78
CA SER A 101 4.69 2.52 -21.43
C SER A 101 5.97 3.01 -20.74
N LEU A 102 6.33 4.28 -20.92
CA LEU A 102 7.42 4.96 -20.21
C LEU A 102 7.16 5.07 -18.70
N GLU A 103 5.89 5.10 -18.26
CA GLU A 103 5.54 5.17 -16.85
C GLU A 103 5.90 3.90 -16.10
N VAL A 104 5.64 2.73 -16.66
CA VAL A 104 5.89 1.43 -16.01
C VAL A 104 7.38 1.25 -15.71
N GLU A 105 8.27 1.64 -16.62
CA GLU A 105 9.72 1.56 -16.39
C GLU A 105 10.20 2.54 -15.30
N LYS A 106 9.62 3.74 -15.23
CA LYS A 106 9.90 4.67 -14.14
C LYS A 106 9.51 4.09 -12.77
N TYR A 107 8.34 3.41 -12.69
CA TYR A 107 7.92 2.74 -11.47
C TYR A 107 8.82 1.54 -11.12
N ARG A 108 9.34 0.83 -12.13
CA ARG A 108 10.34 -0.22 -11.93
C ARG A 108 11.62 0.35 -11.32
N GLU A 109 12.12 1.45 -11.87
CA GLU A 109 13.33 2.13 -11.37
C GLU A 109 13.11 2.65 -9.94
N LEU A 110 11.95 3.26 -9.66
CA LEU A 110 11.59 3.74 -8.32
C LEU A 110 11.54 2.58 -7.33
N ALA A 111 10.83 1.50 -7.63
CA ALA A 111 10.73 0.32 -6.78
C ALA A 111 12.09 -0.33 -6.52
N SER A 112 12.93 -0.44 -7.57
CA SER A 112 14.31 -0.94 -7.44
C SER A 112 15.16 -0.05 -6.54
N THR A 113 15.02 1.27 -6.64
CA THR A 113 15.74 2.23 -5.80
C THR A 113 15.33 2.12 -4.35
N VAL A 114 14.02 1.93 -4.07
CA VAL A 114 13.52 1.71 -2.71
C VAL A 114 14.14 0.44 -2.11
N LEU A 115 14.07 -0.69 -2.80
CA LEU A 115 14.58 -1.96 -2.28
C LEU A 115 16.12 -1.96 -2.14
N LYS A 116 16.83 -1.22 -2.98
CA LYS A 116 18.29 -1.02 -2.82
C LYS A 116 18.64 -0.19 -1.59
N LYS A 117 17.84 0.84 -1.31
CA LYS A 117 18.04 1.69 -0.11
C LYS A 117 17.66 0.94 1.17
N TYR A 118 16.64 0.08 1.12
CA TYR A 118 16.13 -0.70 2.24
C TYR A 118 16.17 -2.22 1.96
N PRO A 119 17.34 -2.84 2.12
CA PRO A 119 17.53 -4.25 1.75
C PRO A 119 16.79 -5.26 2.66
N ASN A 120 16.19 -4.79 3.74
CA ASN A 120 15.28 -5.57 4.58
C ASN A 120 13.88 -5.72 3.97
N LEU A 121 13.49 -4.83 3.06
CA LEU A 121 12.21 -4.94 2.36
C LEU A 121 12.25 -6.14 1.40
N GLU A 122 11.29 -7.04 1.56
CA GLU A 122 11.09 -8.16 0.64
C GLU A 122 10.31 -7.72 -0.60
N LYS A 123 9.35 -6.78 -0.42
CA LYS A 123 8.47 -6.33 -1.49
C LYS A 123 8.09 -4.85 -1.33
N ILE A 124 7.85 -4.23 -2.48
CA ILE A 124 7.14 -2.93 -2.53
C ILE A 124 6.02 -3.00 -3.57
N ALA A 125 4.83 -2.56 -3.19
CA ALA A 125 3.70 -2.36 -4.09
C ALA A 125 3.44 -0.85 -4.24
N ILE A 126 3.32 -0.38 -5.48
CA ILE A 126 3.10 1.04 -5.77
C ILE A 126 1.81 1.18 -6.58
N THR A 127 0.83 1.91 -6.03
CA THR A 127 -0.41 2.23 -6.73
C THR A 127 -0.17 3.33 -7.76
N MET A 128 -0.78 3.19 -8.92
CA MET A 128 -0.70 4.12 -10.04
C MET A 128 -2.09 4.67 -10.35
N ARG A 129 -2.24 5.99 -10.22
CA ARG A 129 -3.48 6.68 -10.50
C ARG A 129 -3.28 7.73 -11.58
N GLU A 130 -3.97 7.57 -12.69
CA GLU A 130 -4.05 8.57 -13.76
C GLU A 130 -5.44 9.24 -13.68
N ALA A 131 -5.46 10.51 -13.28
CA ALA A 131 -6.70 11.27 -13.19
C ALA A 131 -7.09 11.80 -14.58
N ILE A 132 -8.19 11.30 -15.14
CA ILE A 132 -8.74 11.75 -16.42
C ILE A 132 -9.68 12.93 -16.19
N THR A 133 -10.63 12.78 -15.26
CA THR A 133 -11.53 13.83 -14.80
C THR A 133 -11.72 13.76 -13.28
N ALA A 134 -12.55 14.62 -12.73
CA ALA A 134 -12.86 14.60 -11.29
C ALA A 134 -13.50 13.29 -10.83
N ASP A 135 -14.22 12.58 -11.69
CA ASP A 135 -14.97 11.35 -11.40
C ASP A 135 -14.54 10.14 -12.24
N HIS A 136 -13.44 10.29 -12.99
CA HIS A 136 -12.86 9.23 -13.83
C HIS A 136 -11.35 9.12 -13.63
N ASN A 137 -10.90 7.98 -13.15
CA ASN A 137 -9.49 7.65 -13.02
C ASN A 137 -9.18 6.32 -13.73
N ASN A 138 -7.98 6.22 -14.29
CA ASN A 138 -7.37 4.92 -14.52
C ASN A 138 -6.66 4.50 -13.23
N TRP A 139 -6.83 3.24 -12.84
CA TRP A 139 -6.30 2.65 -11.62
C TRP A 139 -5.57 1.36 -11.92
N SER A 140 -4.33 1.27 -11.47
CA SER A 140 -3.47 0.09 -11.60
C SER A 140 -2.42 0.11 -10.50
N ALA A 141 -1.59 -0.92 -10.44
CA ALA A 141 -0.49 -0.98 -9.48
C ALA A 141 0.66 -1.83 -10.03
N VAL A 142 1.83 -1.67 -9.43
CA VAL A 142 2.99 -2.52 -9.67
C VAL A 142 3.46 -3.13 -8.35
N LEU A 143 4.14 -4.27 -8.43
CA LEU A 143 4.80 -4.91 -7.30
C LEU A 143 6.20 -5.36 -7.73
N TYR A 144 7.19 -5.07 -6.91
CA TYR A 144 8.55 -5.54 -7.09
C TYR A 144 9.00 -6.32 -5.83
N ASN A 145 9.51 -7.54 -6.01
CA ASN A 145 9.95 -8.42 -4.93
C ASN A 145 11.48 -8.59 -4.87
N GLY A 146 12.22 -7.66 -5.46
CA GLY A 146 13.67 -7.71 -5.54
C GLY A 146 14.21 -8.53 -6.72
N LYS A 147 13.39 -9.37 -7.33
CA LYS A 147 13.73 -10.21 -8.47
C LYS A 147 12.79 -9.96 -9.66
N ASP A 148 11.50 -10.13 -9.44
CA ASP A 148 10.48 -10.05 -10.46
C ASP A 148 9.65 -8.78 -10.28
N PHE A 149 9.28 -8.15 -11.40
CA PHE A 149 8.45 -6.95 -11.42
C PHE A 149 7.12 -7.27 -12.08
N PHE A 150 6.05 -7.04 -11.34
CA PHE A 150 4.69 -7.34 -11.73
C PHE A 150 3.90 -6.06 -11.98
N THR A 151 3.00 -6.11 -12.94
CA THR A 151 2.05 -5.02 -13.24
C THR A 151 0.64 -5.57 -13.21
N SER A 152 -0.26 -4.91 -12.53
CA SER A 152 -1.66 -5.30 -12.52
C SER A 152 -2.39 -4.88 -13.80
N ARG A 153 -3.58 -5.44 -13.99
CA ARG A 153 -4.57 -4.92 -14.94
C ARG A 153 -4.86 -3.45 -14.64
N LYS A 154 -5.08 -2.65 -15.70
CA LYS A 154 -5.54 -1.26 -15.59
C LYS A 154 -7.06 -1.23 -15.64
N TYR A 155 -7.67 -0.68 -14.61
CA TYR A 155 -9.11 -0.47 -14.50
C TYR A 155 -9.47 0.97 -14.85
N GLN A 156 -10.50 1.16 -15.65
CA GLN A 156 -11.13 2.46 -15.86
C GLN A 156 -12.23 2.65 -14.82
N VAL A 157 -11.94 3.41 -13.78
CA VAL A 157 -12.90 3.71 -12.71
C VAL A 157 -13.68 4.96 -13.09
N THR A 158 -14.85 4.75 -13.66
CA THR A 158 -15.78 5.81 -14.05
C THR A 158 -16.85 6.00 -12.98
N HIS A 159 -17.37 7.21 -12.82
CA HIS A 159 -18.42 7.53 -11.84
C HIS A 159 -18.01 7.19 -10.40
N ILE A 160 -16.87 7.71 -9.98
CA ILE A 160 -16.36 7.50 -8.62
C ILE A 160 -17.38 8.04 -7.61
N VAL A 161 -17.87 7.14 -6.75
CA VAL A 161 -18.78 7.47 -5.64
C VAL A 161 -17.98 8.07 -4.47
N ASP A 162 -16.89 7.38 -4.08
CA ASP A 162 -16.01 7.85 -3.01
C ASP A 162 -14.58 7.32 -3.20
N ARG A 163 -13.59 8.18 -2.94
CA ARG A 163 -12.17 7.86 -3.01
C ARG A 163 -11.54 7.50 -1.68
N VAL A 164 -12.22 7.88 -0.58
CA VAL A 164 -11.72 7.62 0.77
C VAL A 164 -11.67 6.12 1.01
N GLY A 165 -10.57 5.63 1.59
CA GLY A 165 -10.35 4.20 1.81
C GLY A 165 -9.88 3.41 0.57
N GLY A 166 -9.67 4.06 -0.60
CA GLY A 166 -9.14 3.38 -1.80
C GLY A 166 -7.74 2.79 -1.58
N GLY A 167 -6.84 3.52 -0.92
CA GLY A 167 -5.51 3.02 -0.52
C GLY A 167 -5.60 1.92 0.53
N ASP A 168 -6.43 2.12 1.57
CA ASP A 168 -6.60 1.14 2.64
C ASP A 168 -7.17 -0.18 2.11
N SER A 169 -8.11 -0.12 1.15
CA SER A 169 -8.66 -1.30 0.50
C SER A 169 -7.64 -2.02 -0.39
N PHE A 170 -6.75 -1.27 -1.06
CA PHE A 170 -5.61 -1.85 -1.77
C PHE A 170 -4.69 -2.59 -0.80
N ALA A 171 -4.32 -1.95 0.31
CA ALA A 171 -3.46 -2.55 1.33
C ALA A 171 -4.09 -3.82 1.91
N ALA A 172 -5.38 -3.79 2.25
CA ALA A 172 -6.11 -4.95 2.76
C ALA A 172 -6.15 -6.09 1.73
N GLY A 173 -6.46 -5.78 0.47
CA GLY A 173 -6.45 -6.74 -0.64
C GLY A 173 -5.07 -7.36 -0.88
N LEU A 174 -4.00 -6.55 -0.80
CA LEU A 174 -2.63 -7.03 -0.95
C LEU A 174 -2.24 -7.97 0.19
N ILE A 175 -2.52 -7.60 1.44
CA ILE A 175 -2.26 -8.44 2.62
C ILE A 175 -3.02 -9.76 2.50
N TYR A 176 -4.30 -9.71 2.11
CA TYR A 176 -5.08 -10.92 1.87
C TYR A 176 -4.43 -11.79 0.78
N GLY A 177 -4.10 -11.20 -0.36
CA GLY A 177 -3.50 -11.91 -1.50
C GLY A 177 -2.18 -12.57 -1.15
N LEU A 178 -1.25 -11.84 -0.51
CA LEU A 178 0.05 -12.38 -0.09
C LEU A 178 -0.04 -13.51 0.94
N ASN A 179 -1.14 -13.59 1.69
CA ASN A 179 -1.38 -14.66 2.67
C ASN A 179 -2.18 -15.85 2.12
N ARG A 180 -2.91 -15.70 1.01
CA ARG A 180 -3.93 -16.67 0.59
C ARG A 180 -3.80 -17.13 -0.86
N LEU A 181 -3.18 -16.34 -1.73
CA LEU A 181 -3.08 -16.65 -3.16
C LEU A 181 -1.71 -17.25 -3.49
N ALA A 182 -1.57 -17.83 -4.68
CA ALA A 182 -0.44 -18.66 -5.02
C ALA A 182 0.79 -17.84 -5.48
N SER A 183 0.61 -16.57 -5.88
CA SER A 183 1.68 -15.76 -6.45
C SER A 183 1.54 -14.26 -6.14
N ASP A 184 2.68 -13.55 -6.22
CA ASP A 184 2.72 -12.08 -6.09
C ASP A 184 1.88 -11.38 -7.18
N GLN A 185 1.80 -11.95 -8.39
CA GLN A 185 0.94 -11.41 -9.45
C GLN A 185 -0.53 -11.50 -9.08
N GLU A 186 -0.99 -12.65 -8.57
CA GLU A 186 -2.38 -12.82 -8.13
C GLU A 186 -2.71 -11.91 -6.95
N ALA A 187 -1.79 -11.77 -6.00
CA ALA A 187 -1.97 -10.85 -4.88
C ALA A 187 -2.11 -9.39 -5.33
N LEU A 188 -1.28 -8.96 -6.30
CA LEU A 188 -1.35 -7.62 -6.88
C LEU A 188 -2.66 -7.38 -7.64
N GLU A 189 -3.10 -8.34 -8.45
CA GLU A 189 -4.37 -8.26 -9.19
C GLU A 189 -5.55 -8.17 -8.24
N PHE A 190 -5.57 -8.99 -7.18
CA PHE A 190 -6.62 -8.98 -6.16
C PHE A 190 -6.68 -7.63 -5.42
N ALA A 191 -5.53 -7.09 -5.01
CA ALA A 191 -5.43 -5.79 -4.35
C ALA A 191 -5.97 -4.66 -5.22
N THR A 192 -5.58 -4.64 -6.50
CA THR A 192 -6.00 -3.62 -7.46
C THR A 192 -7.51 -3.69 -7.74
N ALA A 193 -8.05 -4.90 -7.89
CA ALA A 193 -9.49 -5.12 -8.08
C ALA A 193 -10.30 -4.72 -6.83
N THR A 194 -9.82 -5.06 -5.63
CA THR A 194 -10.45 -4.66 -4.36
C THR A 194 -10.55 -3.15 -4.26
N SER A 195 -9.47 -2.44 -4.53
CA SER A 195 -9.44 -0.98 -4.53
C SER A 195 -10.33 -0.38 -5.63
N CYS A 196 -10.37 -0.99 -6.82
CA CYS A 196 -11.28 -0.57 -7.89
C CYS A 196 -12.74 -0.62 -7.44
N LEU A 197 -13.19 -1.72 -6.85
CA LEU A 197 -14.56 -1.88 -6.32
C LEU A 197 -14.86 -0.87 -5.22
N LYS A 198 -13.89 -0.55 -4.34
CA LYS A 198 -14.07 0.44 -3.27
C LYS A 198 -14.50 1.80 -3.80
N HIS A 199 -14.05 2.22 -4.96
CA HIS A 199 -14.44 3.51 -5.54
C HIS A 199 -15.94 3.63 -5.86
N SER A 200 -16.68 2.53 -5.90
CA SER A 200 -18.14 2.49 -6.08
C SER A 200 -18.93 2.49 -4.76
N ILE A 201 -18.25 2.47 -3.61
CA ILE A 201 -18.85 2.34 -2.28
C ILE A 201 -18.65 3.64 -1.50
N PRO A 202 -19.72 4.25 -0.94
CA PRO A 202 -19.58 5.44 -0.12
C PRO A 202 -18.93 5.14 1.23
N GLY A 203 -18.26 6.16 1.80
CA GLY A 203 -17.54 6.06 3.06
C GLY A 203 -16.15 5.44 2.91
N ASP A 204 -15.47 5.19 4.00
CA ASP A 204 -14.07 4.74 4.04
C ASP A 204 -13.91 3.22 4.08
N LEU A 205 -14.96 2.48 4.45
CA LEU A 205 -14.92 1.02 4.55
C LEU A 205 -15.03 0.34 3.18
N ALA A 206 -14.16 -0.63 2.94
CA ALA A 206 -14.23 -1.51 1.77
C ALA A 206 -15.22 -2.65 2.03
N LEU A 207 -16.50 -2.39 1.80
CA LEU A 207 -17.57 -3.38 1.96
C LEU A 207 -17.67 -4.28 0.71
N VAL A 208 -16.59 -4.99 0.43
CA VAL A 208 -16.49 -5.94 -0.69
C VAL A 208 -16.15 -7.33 -0.18
N SER A 209 -16.76 -8.35 -0.78
CA SER A 209 -16.44 -9.75 -0.52
C SER A 209 -15.36 -10.27 -1.46
N VAL A 210 -14.68 -11.34 -1.05
CA VAL A 210 -13.71 -12.05 -1.90
C VAL A 210 -14.35 -12.47 -3.23
N GLN A 211 -15.59 -12.94 -3.22
CA GLN A 211 -16.31 -13.37 -4.41
C GLN A 211 -16.54 -12.24 -5.40
N GLU A 212 -16.89 -11.03 -4.94
CA GLU A 212 -17.05 -9.87 -5.81
C GLU A 212 -15.72 -9.46 -6.47
N VAL A 213 -14.62 -9.53 -5.72
CA VAL A 213 -13.28 -9.27 -6.28
C VAL A 213 -12.92 -10.31 -7.33
N GLU A 214 -13.15 -11.60 -7.05
CA GLU A 214 -12.91 -12.70 -8.00
C GLU A 214 -13.75 -12.57 -9.28
N HIS A 215 -15.01 -12.17 -9.17
CA HIS A 215 -15.86 -11.90 -10.34
C HIS A 215 -15.29 -10.77 -11.22
N LEU A 216 -14.82 -9.69 -10.58
CA LEU A 216 -14.19 -8.60 -11.33
C LEU A 216 -12.91 -9.08 -12.05
N LEU A 217 -12.09 -9.92 -11.39
CA LEU A 217 -10.87 -10.49 -11.97
C LEU A 217 -11.15 -11.40 -13.16
N GLN A 218 -12.24 -12.15 -13.13
CA GLN A 218 -12.68 -13.02 -14.24
C GLN A 218 -13.19 -12.24 -15.45
N GLY A 219 -13.39 -10.92 -15.32
CA GLY A 219 -13.81 -10.04 -16.40
C GLY A 219 -15.32 -10.04 -16.64
N ASP A 220 -16.11 -10.61 -15.71
CA ASP A 220 -17.57 -10.52 -15.79
C ASP A 220 -18.08 -9.16 -15.28
N GLY A 221 -17.70 -8.10 -16.00
CA GLY A 221 -18.22 -6.75 -15.78
C GLY A 221 -19.67 -6.58 -16.28
N SER A 222 -20.40 -7.68 -16.51
CA SER A 222 -21.77 -7.65 -17.09
C SER A 222 -22.80 -7.02 -16.16
N GLY A 223 -22.45 -6.75 -14.88
CA GLY A 223 -23.39 -6.21 -13.89
C GLY A 223 -24.57 -7.14 -13.57
N ARG A 224 -24.54 -8.39 -14.04
CA ARG A 224 -25.57 -9.39 -13.74
C ARG A 224 -25.33 -9.94 -12.35
N VAL A 225 -26.27 -9.66 -11.45
CA VAL A 225 -26.35 -10.36 -10.17
C VAL A 225 -26.65 -11.83 -10.45
N GLN A 226 -25.68 -12.70 -10.26
CA GLN A 226 -25.94 -14.14 -10.21
C GLN A 226 -26.73 -14.42 -8.92
N ARG A 227 -27.96 -14.83 -9.07
CA ARG A 227 -28.85 -15.27 -7.98
C ARG A 227 -28.73 -16.76 -7.74
#